data_35ca5b0dbba8f5e836979f10d5dbd1ee
#
_entry.id   35ca5b0dbba8f5e836979f10d5dbd1ee
#
_cell.length_a   1.000
_cell.length_b   1.000
_cell.length_c   1.000
_cell.angle_alpha   90.00
_cell.angle_beta   90.00
_cell.angle_gamma   90.00
#
_symmetry.space_group_name_H-M   'P 1'
#
loop_
_entity.id
_entity.type
_entity.pdbx_description
1 polymer ?
#
loop_
_entity_poly.entity_id
_entity_poly.type
_entity_poly.pdbx_seq_one_letter_code
_entity_poly.pdbx_strand_id
1 'polypeptide(L)'
;MATERFIYNIFWKNLLSGGFDIDDKSYKAILLDPEYTFSNNHTTYDDVSLYELPAKGGYTSGGIPAKLTLAVDSYGRQIINCDALSWRDINGTLRYLTIYEAITKNLVCTLDLGTASAAGSRVDLSFPGGLFAIKDNGDKEHISHKIDIYKTLKVESIPLQPAADTIYYRGDGPGFYLQS
;
A
#
# COMPACT_ATOMS: atom_id res chain seq x y z
N MET A 1 3.95 -10.65 -13.46
CA MET A 1 3.77 -11.01 -12.05
C MET A 1 2.66 -10.16 -11.44
N ALA A 2 1.77 -10.79 -10.70
CA ALA A 2 0.73 -10.08 -10.00
C ALA A 2 1.35 -9.33 -8.81
N THR A 3 1.19 -8.02 -8.75
CA THR A 3 1.56 -7.24 -7.58
C THR A 3 0.48 -7.41 -6.53
N GLU A 4 0.81 -8.08 -5.43
CA GLU A 4 -0.12 -8.21 -4.31
C GLU A 4 -0.09 -6.95 -3.45
N ARG A 5 -1.23 -6.61 -2.88
CA ARG A 5 -1.41 -5.45 -2.01
C ARG A 5 -2.01 -5.91 -0.70
N PHE A 6 -1.39 -5.46 0.37
CA PHE A 6 -1.77 -5.82 1.72
C PHE A 6 -2.08 -4.55 2.50
N ILE A 7 -3.24 -4.49 3.15
CA ILE A 7 -3.65 -3.36 3.97
C ILE A 7 -3.61 -3.81 5.43
N TYR A 8 -2.98 -3.00 6.28
CA TYR A 8 -2.86 -3.32 7.69
C TYR A 8 -4.14 -3.08 8.48
N ASN A 9 -4.41 -3.93 9.46
CA ASN A 9 -5.59 -3.80 10.32
C ASN A 9 -5.64 -2.45 11.06
N ILE A 10 -4.49 -1.89 11.42
CA ILE A 10 -4.41 -0.59 12.09
C ILE A 10 -4.95 0.54 11.19
N PHE A 11 -4.73 0.47 9.87
CA PHE A 11 -5.28 1.44 8.94
C PHE A 11 -6.81 1.43 8.96
N TRP A 12 -7.42 0.25 8.88
CA TRP A 12 -8.88 0.10 8.95
C TRP A 12 -9.44 0.60 10.27
N LYS A 13 -8.80 0.24 11.38
CA LYS A 13 -9.18 0.72 12.70
C LYS A 13 -9.21 2.25 12.76
N ASN A 14 -8.17 2.91 12.27
CA ASN A 14 -8.08 4.36 12.26
C ASN A 14 -9.14 4.99 11.35
N LEU A 15 -9.33 4.46 10.16
CA LEU A 15 -10.31 4.95 9.19
C LEU A 15 -11.75 4.85 9.75
N LEU A 16 -12.09 3.72 10.38
CA LEU A 16 -13.42 3.46 10.93
C LEU A 16 -13.69 4.19 12.25
N SER A 17 -12.65 4.65 12.94
CA SER A 17 -12.81 5.41 14.20
C SER A 17 -13.33 6.84 14.02
N GLY A 18 -13.48 7.30 12.77
CA GLY A 18 -14.11 8.58 12.42
C GLY A 18 -13.26 9.84 12.65
N GLY A 19 -11.99 9.69 13.05
CA GLY A 19 -11.07 10.82 13.26
C GLY A 19 -9.88 10.84 12.30
N PHE A 20 -9.93 10.04 11.23
CA PHE A 20 -8.81 9.88 10.31
C PHE A 20 -9.16 10.50 8.95
N ASP A 21 -8.57 11.63 8.65
CA ASP A 21 -8.64 12.26 7.33
C ASP A 21 -7.35 11.95 6.56
N ILE A 22 -7.50 11.29 5.42
CA ILE A 22 -6.36 10.86 4.59
C ILE A 22 -5.65 12.08 4.00
N ASP A 23 -6.39 13.09 3.59
CA ASP A 23 -5.83 14.26 2.91
C ASP A 23 -5.03 15.17 3.88
N ASP A 24 -5.38 15.16 5.16
CA ASP A 24 -4.74 15.97 6.20
C ASP A 24 -3.49 15.32 6.83
N LYS A 25 -3.18 14.07 6.47
CA LYS A 25 -2.03 13.34 7.04
C LYS A 25 -0.79 13.42 6.16
N SER A 26 0.34 13.34 6.83
CA SER A 26 1.63 13.18 6.16
C SER A 26 2.04 11.73 6.16
N TYR A 27 2.47 11.23 5.02
CA TYR A 27 2.88 9.84 4.86
C TYR A 27 4.32 9.73 4.38
N LYS A 28 4.90 8.57 4.62
CA LYS A 28 6.20 8.20 4.08
C LYS A 28 6.13 6.83 3.42
N ALA A 29 6.98 6.63 2.43
CA ALA A 29 7.13 5.40 1.69
C ALA A 29 8.54 4.85 1.89
N ILE A 30 8.64 3.58 2.28
CA ILE A 30 9.88 2.84 2.48
C ILE A 30 9.95 1.64 1.55
N LEU A 31 11.16 1.22 1.23
CA LEU A 31 11.44 -0.01 0.51
C LEU A 31 11.92 -1.06 1.50
N LEU A 32 11.34 -2.27 1.42
CA LEU A 32 11.74 -3.40 2.25
C LEU A 32 12.40 -4.48 1.39
N ASP A 33 13.27 -5.24 2.03
CA ASP A 33 13.96 -6.37 1.43
C ASP A 33 13.05 -7.61 1.25
N PRO A 34 13.51 -8.66 0.55
CA PRO A 34 12.73 -9.88 0.33
C PRO A 34 12.50 -10.75 1.59
N GLU A 35 13.23 -10.52 2.67
CA GLU A 35 13.10 -11.29 3.92
C GLU A 35 11.87 -10.87 4.71
N TYR A 36 11.31 -9.69 4.40
CA TYR A 36 10.07 -9.24 5.01
C TYR A 36 8.92 -10.21 4.70
N THR A 37 8.17 -10.58 5.73
CA THR A 37 6.92 -11.33 5.60
C THR A 37 5.77 -10.48 6.13
N PHE A 38 4.78 -10.25 5.29
CA PHE A 38 3.62 -9.47 5.68
C PHE A 38 2.87 -10.12 6.85
N SER A 39 2.50 -9.30 7.81
CA SER A 39 1.54 -9.65 8.87
C SER A 39 0.56 -8.49 9.06
N ASN A 40 -0.72 -8.77 9.00
CA ASN A 40 -1.76 -7.78 9.27
C ASN A 40 -1.79 -7.31 10.72
N ASN A 41 -1.06 -7.99 11.63
CA ASN A 41 -0.87 -7.60 13.02
C ASN A 41 0.26 -6.57 13.23
N HIS A 42 1.10 -6.33 12.22
CA HIS A 42 2.01 -5.21 12.26
C HIS A 42 1.22 -3.90 12.32
N THR A 43 1.61 -3.00 13.17
CA THR A 43 0.86 -1.77 13.46
C THR A 43 1.63 -0.50 13.13
N THR A 44 2.94 -0.51 13.37
CA THR A 44 3.79 0.68 13.22
C THR A 44 5.02 0.41 12.37
N TYR A 45 5.65 1.49 11.93
CA TYR A 45 6.94 1.45 11.24
C TYR A 45 7.99 0.59 11.97
N ASP A 46 7.99 0.62 13.30
CA ASP A 46 8.99 -0.10 14.10
C ASP A 46 8.86 -1.64 13.91
N ASP A 47 7.66 -2.16 13.57
CA ASP A 47 7.44 -3.58 13.28
C ASP A 47 8.07 -4.04 11.96
N VAL A 48 8.36 -3.11 11.03
CA VAL A 48 8.87 -3.41 9.70
C VAL A 48 10.27 -2.83 9.45
N SER A 49 10.75 -1.97 10.31
CA SER A 49 12.00 -1.21 10.13
C SER A 49 13.25 -2.08 10.00
N LEU A 50 13.25 -3.28 10.59
CA LEU A 50 14.36 -4.23 10.47
C LEU A 50 14.58 -4.74 9.04
N TYR A 51 13.55 -4.69 8.21
CA TYR A 51 13.55 -5.13 6.81
C TYR A 51 13.72 -3.97 5.84
N GLU A 52 13.83 -2.75 6.35
CA GLU A 52 14.03 -1.58 5.52
C GLU A 52 15.42 -1.63 4.88
N LEU A 53 15.49 -1.20 3.61
CA LEU A 53 16.77 -1.06 2.94
C LEU A 53 17.73 -0.17 3.75
N PRO A 54 18.99 -0.58 3.87
CA PRO A 54 19.98 0.21 4.60
C PRO A 54 20.17 1.58 3.94
N ALA A 55 20.38 2.61 4.75
CA ALA A 55 20.70 3.96 4.29
C ALA A 55 22.07 3.94 3.54
N LYS A 56 22.01 3.72 2.23
CA LYS A 56 23.17 3.63 1.35
C LYS A 56 22.82 4.16 -0.05
N GLY A 57 23.76 4.85 -0.65
CA GLY A 57 23.52 5.54 -1.93
C GLY A 57 22.50 6.65 -1.75
N GLY A 58 21.47 6.66 -2.57
CA GLY A 58 20.39 7.65 -2.50
C GLY A 58 19.22 7.25 -1.59
N TYR A 59 19.30 6.12 -0.87
CA TYR A 59 18.26 5.72 0.06
C TYR A 59 18.51 6.30 1.47
N THR A 60 17.47 6.88 2.03
CA THR A 60 17.49 7.42 3.41
C THR A 60 16.53 6.60 4.28
N SER A 61 17.01 6.20 5.46
CA SER A 61 16.19 5.48 6.45
C SER A 61 14.94 6.29 6.84
N GLY A 62 13.83 5.59 6.97
CA GLY A 62 12.51 6.20 7.14
C GLY A 62 11.86 6.61 5.81
N GLY A 63 12.54 6.39 4.68
CA GLY A 63 11.99 6.57 3.34
C GLY A 63 11.78 8.02 2.91
N ILE A 64 10.95 8.19 1.87
CA ILE A 64 10.64 9.49 1.26
C ILE A 64 9.20 9.91 1.57
N PRO A 65 8.88 11.21 1.51
CA PRO A 65 7.49 11.68 1.60
C PRO A 65 6.62 11.03 0.53
N ALA A 66 5.43 10.60 0.94
CA ALA A 66 4.38 10.12 0.06
C ALA A 66 3.12 10.95 0.31
N LYS A 67 2.47 11.39 -0.76
CA LYS A 67 1.21 12.12 -0.64
C LYS A 67 0.07 11.19 -1.02
N LEU A 68 -0.81 10.92 -0.05
CA LEU A 68 -2.05 10.22 -0.28
C LEU A 68 -3.20 11.21 -0.41
N THR A 69 -4.17 10.89 -1.25
CA THR A 69 -5.39 11.67 -1.42
C THR A 69 -6.58 10.75 -1.61
N LEU A 70 -7.73 11.17 -1.10
CA LEU A 70 -9.00 10.48 -1.31
C LEU A 70 -9.72 11.07 -2.52
N ALA A 71 -10.18 10.22 -3.41
CA ALA A 71 -10.96 10.60 -4.59
C ALA A 71 -12.12 9.64 -4.80
N VAL A 72 -13.08 10.07 -5.63
CA VAL A 72 -14.20 9.21 -6.07
C VAL A 72 -14.05 8.98 -7.57
N ASP A 73 -14.09 7.72 -8.00
CA ASP A 73 -14.03 7.40 -9.41
C ASP A 73 -15.41 7.50 -10.09
N SER A 74 -15.42 7.28 -11.43
CA SER A 74 -16.64 7.31 -12.24
C SER A 74 -17.69 6.24 -11.85
N TYR A 75 -17.29 5.25 -11.05
CA TYR A 75 -18.18 4.19 -10.55
C TYR A 75 -18.63 4.41 -9.11
N GLY A 76 -18.33 5.59 -8.54
CA GLY A 76 -18.72 5.93 -7.16
C GLY A 76 -17.85 5.26 -6.08
N ARG A 77 -16.67 4.71 -6.45
CA ARG A 77 -15.77 4.07 -5.49
C ARG A 77 -14.85 5.11 -4.88
N GLN A 78 -14.60 4.99 -3.58
CA GLN A 78 -13.58 5.77 -2.91
C GLN A 78 -12.21 5.20 -3.26
N ILE A 79 -11.36 6.01 -3.88
CA ILE A 79 -10.00 5.62 -4.29
C ILE A 79 -9.00 6.36 -3.42
N ILE A 80 -8.06 5.63 -2.85
CA ILE A 80 -6.89 6.20 -2.22
C ILE A 80 -5.78 6.26 -3.27
N ASN A 81 -5.46 7.47 -3.68
CA ASN A 81 -4.38 7.75 -4.62
C ASN A 81 -3.06 7.96 -3.88
N CYS A 82 -1.97 7.77 -4.61
CA CYS A 82 -0.63 8.16 -4.18
C CYS A 82 0.08 8.84 -5.34
N ASP A 83 0.76 9.94 -5.06
CA ASP A 83 1.64 10.57 -6.03
C ASP A 83 2.78 9.63 -6.44
N ALA A 84 3.37 9.85 -7.59
CA ALA A 84 4.50 9.05 -8.04
C ALA A 84 5.67 9.16 -7.07
N LEU A 85 6.30 8.03 -6.77
CA LEU A 85 7.45 7.91 -5.89
C LEU A 85 8.70 7.63 -6.70
N SER A 86 9.81 8.29 -6.35
CA SER A 86 11.08 8.13 -7.06
C SER A 86 12.25 8.11 -6.09
N TRP A 87 13.07 7.09 -6.20
CA TRP A 87 14.37 7.00 -5.55
C TRP A 87 15.45 6.93 -6.60
N ARG A 88 16.62 7.51 -6.31
CA ARG A 88 17.81 7.47 -7.18
C ARG A 88 18.95 6.80 -6.45
N ASP A 89 19.84 6.20 -7.21
CA ASP A 89 21.06 5.58 -6.68
C ASP A 89 20.78 4.52 -5.59
N ILE A 90 19.76 3.69 -5.82
CA ILE A 90 19.39 2.61 -4.91
C ILE A 90 20.34 1.45 -5.06
N ASN A 91 20.81 0.93 -3.92
CA ASN A 91 21.71 -0.22 -3.85
C ASN A 91 21.15 -1.26 -2.89
N GLY A 92 20.95 -2.47 -3.37
CA GLY A 92 20.45 -3.60 -2.58
C GLY A 92 19.35 -4.36 -3.30
N THR A 93 18.84 -5.39 -2.64
CA THR A 93 17.71 -6.18 -3.13
C THR A 93 16.44 -5.71 -2.43
N LEU A 94 15.46 -5.30 -3.20
CA LEU A 94 14.17 -4.85 -2.70
C LEU A 94 13.04 -5.78 -3.19
N ARG A 95 11.96 -5.82 -2.45
CA ARG A 95 10.74 -6.53 -2.87
C ARG A 95 9.47 -5.76 -2.55
N TYR A 96 9.41 -5.05 -1.43
CA TYR A 96 8.17 -4.43 -0.99
C TYR A 96 8.28 -2.91 -0.93
N LEU A 97 7.15 -2.27 -1.21
CA LEU A 97 6.89 -0.87 -0.86
C LEU A 97 5.92 -0.85 0.31
N THR A 98 6.28 -0.17 1.39
CA THR A 98 5.38 0.03 2.53
C THR A 98 5.14 1.52 2.74
N ILE A 99 3.88 1.89 3.00
CA ILE A 99 3.47 3.26 3.29
C ILE A 99 2.99 3.32 4.75
N TYR A 100 3.41 4.35 5.46
CA TYR A 100 3.02 4.60 6.84
C TYR A 100 2.77 6.10 7.09
N GLU A 101 1.95 6.41 8.09
CA GLU A 101 1.66 7.77 8.53
C GLU A 101 2.87 8.32 9.32
N ALA A 102 3.36 9.50 8.95
CA ALA A 102 4.67 9.98 9.39
C ALA A 102 4.75 10.36 10.87
N ILE A 103 3.64 10.79 11.48
CA ILE A 103 3.59 11.28 12.87
C ILE A 103 3.37 10.12 13.83
N THR A 104 2.30 9.34 13.63
CA THR A 104 1.96 8.21 14.49
C THR A 104 2.76 6.96 14.19
N LYS A 105 3.41 6.93 13.01
CA LYS A 105 4.10 5.77 12.43
C LYS A 105 3.17 4.59 12.11
N ASN A 106 1.87 4.76 12.14
CA ASN A 106 0.91 3.71 11.83
C ASN A 106 1.02 3.27 10.37
N LEU A 107 1.08 1.96 10.17
CA LEU A 107 1.18 1.37 8.84
C LEU A 107 -0.15 1.53 8.07
N VAL A 108 -0.05 1.79 6.78
CA VAL A 108 -1.19 1.91 5.86
C VAL A 108 -1.31 0.66 5.00
N CYS A 109 -0.34 0.43 4.14
CA CYS A 109 -0.34 -0.70 3.21
C CYS A 109 1.07 -1.11 2.81
N THR A 110 1.19 -2.35 2.34
CA THR A 110 2.39 -2.89 1.69
C THR A 110 2.03 -3.45 0.32
N LEU A 111 2.89 -3.19 -0.66
CA LEU A 111 2.78 -3.69 -2.03
C LEU A 111 3.95 -4.62 -2.31
N ASP A 112 3.69 -5.84 -2.80
CA ASP A 112 4.72 -6.74 -3.31
C ASP A 112 5.07 -6.33 -4.75
N LEU A 113 6.24 -5.78 -4.93
CA LEU A 113 6.76 -5.32 -6.22
C LEU A 113 7.44 -6.44 -7.02
N GLY A 114 7.61 -7.62 -6.39
CA GLY A 114 8.52 -8.65 -6.86
C GLY A 114 9.97 -8.31 -6.49
N THR A 115 10.79 -9.34 -6.38
CA THR A 115 12.20 -9.18 -6.01
C THR A 115 12.99 -8.54 -7.14
N ALA A 116 13.67 -7.45 -6.85
CA ALA A 116 14.55 -6.73 -7.77
C ALA A 116 15.85 -6.34 -7.08
N SER A 117 16.98 -6.52 -7.80
CA SER A 117 18.29 -6.06 -7.33
C SER A 117 18.63 -4.74 -8.01
N ALA A 118 18.99 -3.77 -7.21
CA ALA A 118 19.40 -2.45 -7.64
C ALA A 118 20.89 -2.21 -7.33
N ALA A 119 21.63 -1.67 -8.30
CA ALA A 119 23.04 -1.30 -8.18
C ALA A 119 23.21 0.10 -8.77
N GLY A 120 23.08 1.12 -7.94
CA GLY A 120 23.06 2.52 -8.38
C GLY A 120 21.83 2.85 -9.27
N SER A 121 20.76 2.13 -9.10
CA SER A 121 19.59 2.20 -10.00
C SER A 121 18.58 3.22 -9.52
N ARG A 122 17.77 3.72 -10.47
CA ARG A 122 16.58 4.51 -10.18
C ARG A 122 15.37 3.58 -10.00
N VAL A 123 14.55 3.84 -8.98
CA VAL A 123 13.30 3.15 -8.73
C VAL A 123 12.17 4.17 -8.82
N ASP A 124 11.33 4.05 -9.84
CA ASP A 124 10.16 4.91 -10.06
C ASP A 124 8.89 4.06 -9.94
N LEU A 125 7.97 4.51 -9.10
CA LEU A 125 6.68 3.88 -8.90
C LEU A 125 5.58 4.88 -9.19
N SER A 126 4.59 4.47 -9.96
CA SER A 126 3.39 5.27 -10.26
C SER A 126 2.13 4.44 -10.06
N PHE A 127 1.05 5.10 -9.68
CA PHE A 127 -0.20 4.46 -9.26
C PHE A 127 -1.40 5.03 -10.06
N PRO A 128 -1.44 4.84 -11.38
CA PRO A 128 -2.44 5.49 -12.24
C PRO A 128 -3.90 5.09 -11.95
N GLY A 129 -4.14 4.00 -11.23
CA GLY A 129 -5.47 3.58 -10.75
C GLY A 129 -5.66 3.72 -9.25
N GLY A 130 -4.77 4.47 -8.59
CA GLY A 130 -4.70 4.58 -7.14
C GLY A 130 -3.99 3.41 -6.46
N LEU A 131 -3.76 3.53 -5.18
CA LEU A 131 -3.22 2.46 -4.35
C LEU A 131 -4.25 1.35 -4.16
N PHE A 132 -5.47 1.72 -3.76
CA PHE A 132 -6.60 0.80 -3.60
C PHE A 132 -7.93 1.58 -3.62
N ALA A 133 -9.02 0.86 -3.85
CA ALA A 133 -10.35 1.40 -3.87
C ALA A 133 -11.24 0.74 -2.80
N ILE A 134 -12.11 1.53 -2.20
CA ILE A 134 -13.14 1.08 -1.27
C ILE A 134 -14.48 1.24 -1.97
N LYS A 135 -15.25 0.18 -2.07
CA LYS A 135 -16.58 0.19 -2.71
C LYS A 135 -17.62 -0.39 -1.77
N ASP A 136 -18.75 0.29 -1.66
CA ASP A 136 -19.96 -0.30 -1.11
C ASP A 136 -20.59 -1.24 -2.14
N ASN A 137 -20.84 -2.47 -1.78
CA ASN A 137 -21.45 -3.48 -2.66
C ASN A 137 -22.95 -3.26 -2.91
N GLY A 138 -23.56 -2.28 -2.24
CA GLY A 138 -24.99 -1.97 -2.43
C GLY A 138 -25.96 -3.07 -2.00
N ASP A 139 -25.51 -4.13 -1.37
CA ASP A 139 -26.35 -5.15 -0.78
C ASP A 139 -27.01 -4.60 0.49
N LYS A 140 -28.29 -4.33 0.39
CA LYS A 140 -29.08 -3.70 1.47
C LYS A 140 -29.25 -4.56 2.73
N GLU A 141 -28.81 -5.81 2.71
CA GLU A 141 -28.97 -6.74 3.83
C GLU A 141 -27.66 -7.04 4.59
N HIS A 142 -26.52 -6.72 4.02
CA HIS A 142 -25.24 -6.84 4.70
C HIS A 142 -24.35 -5.65 4.33
N ILE A 143 -23.84 -4.94 5.35
CA ILE A 143 -22.79 -3.95 5.16
C ILE A 143 -21.50 -4.70 4.81
N SER A 144 -21.42 -5.19 3.59
CA SER A 144 -20.20 -5.75 3.05
C SER A 144 -19.52 -4.69 2.20
N HIS A 145 -18.44 -4.11 2.70
CA HIS A 145 -17.58 -3.25 1.89
C HIS A 145 -16.68 -4.15 1.06
N LYS A 146 -16.87 -4.11 -0.24
CA LYS A 146 -15.93 -4.72 -1.18
C LYS A 146 -14.79 -3.76 -1.42
N ILE A 147 -13.59 -4.16 -1.06
CA ILE A 147 -12.38 -3.42 -1.37
C ILE A 147 -11.79 -4.00 -2.64
N ASP A 148 -12.00 -3.31 -3.75
CA ASP A 148 -11.38 -3.68 -5.02
C ASP A 148 -9.98 -3.04 -5.10
N ILE A 149 -8.96 -3.87 -4.94
CA ILE A 149 -7.58 -3.43 -5.09
C ILE A 149 -7.23 -3.46 -6.57
N TYR A 150 -7.08 -2.27 -7.19
CA TYR A 150 -6.71 -2.16 -8.58
C TYR A 150 -5.19 -2.19 -8.74
N LYS A 151 -4.75 -3.12 -9.56
CA LYS A 151 -3.38 -3.18 -10.03
C LYS A 151 -3.12 -2.13 -11.07
N THR A 152 -2.26 -1.20 -10.76
CA THR A 152 -1.50 -0.51 -11.79
C THR A 152 -0.19 0.02 -11.22
N LEU A 153 0.77 -0.85 -11.07
CA LEU A 153 2.17 -0.46 -10.94
C LEU A 153 2.78 -0.45 -12.34
N LYS A 154 3.15 0.71 -12.83
CA LYS A 154 4.16 0.80 -13.87
C LYS A 154 5.53 0.84 -13.19
N VAL A 155 6.13 -0.32 -13.04
CA VAL A 155 7.58 -0.41 -13.17
C VAL A 155 7.80 -0.34 -14.69
N GLU A 156 8.61 0.59 -15.17
CA GLU A 156 8.95 0.61 -16.61
C GLU A 156 9.43 -0.79 -16.99
N SER A 157 8.63 -1.48 -17.81
CA SER A 157 8.86 -2.76 -18.48
C SER A 157 7.95 -3.95 -18.15
N ILE A 158 6.75 -3.80 -17.53
CA ILE A 158 5.85 -4.95 -17.35
C ILE A 158 4.47 -4.64 -17.95
N PRO A 159 3.97 -5.46 -18.91
CA PRO A 159 2.64 -5.29 -19.48
C PRO A 159 1.54 -5.58 -18.45
N LEU A 160 0.56 -4.69 -18.43
CA LEU A 160 -0.62 -4.71 -17.57
C LEU A 160 -1.59 -5.85 -17.96
N GLN A 161 -1.93 -6.69 -16.98
CA GLN A 161 -3.23 -7.36 -16.99
C GLN A 161 -3.97 -7.05 -15.70
N PRO A 162 -5.25 -6.66 -15.76
CA PRO A 162 -6.04 -6.41 -14.57
C PRO A 162 -6.47 -7.73 -13.92
N ALA A 163 -5.96 -8.04 -12.75
CA ALA A 163 -6.58 -9.00 -11.87
C ALA A 163 -7.18 -8.22 -10.69
N ALA A 164 -8.48 -8.35 -10.53
CA ALA A 164 -9.18 -7.79 -9.38
C ALA A 164 -9.07 -8.80 -8.22
N ASP A 165 -8.22 -8.49 -7.24
CA ASP A 165 -8.30 -9.17 -5.95
C ASP A 165 -9.38 -8.47 -5.13
N THR A 166 -10.40 -9.21 -4.75
CA THR A 166 -11.54 -8.69 -4.00
C THR A 166 -11.42 -9.10 -2.55
N ILE A 167 -11.37 -8.12 -1.65
CA ILE A 167 -11.42 -8.35 -0.20
C ILE A 167 -12.85 -8.12 0.25
N TYR A 168 -13.46 -9.15 0.88
CA TYR A 168 -14.79 -9.06 1.47
C TYR A 168 -14.67 -8.88 2.97
N TYR A 169 -15.37 -7.88 3.51
CA TYR A 169 -15.59 -7.74 4.94
C TYR A 169 -16.94 -8.39 5.28
N ARG A 170 -16.94 -9.37 6.14
CA ARG A 170 -18.15 -9.99 6.69
C ARG A 170 -18.40 -9.40 8.08
N GLY A 171 -19.55 -8.76 8.28
CA GLY A 171 -19.86 -7.99 9.48
C GLY A 171 -20.10 -8.78 10.78
N ASP A 172 -19.91 -10.10 10.75
CA ASP A 172 -20.24 -11.01 11.86
C ASP A 172 -19.00 -11.61 12.56
N GLY A 173 -17.80 -11.05 12.33
CA GLY A 173 -16.58 -11.49 13.02
C GLY A 173 -15.33 -10.71 12.60
N PRO A 174 -14.27 -10.73 13.42
CA PRO A 174 -12.98 -10.12 13.07
C PRO A 174 -12.25 -11.03 12.08
N GLY A 175 -12.45 -10.80 10.80
CA GLY A 175 -11.73 -11.55 9.78
C GLY A 175 -11.90 -10.96 8.38
N PHE A 176 -10.80 -10.72 7.72
CA PHE A 176 -10.74 -10.42 6.30
C PHE A 176 -10.46 -11.71 5.54
N TYR A 177 -11.23 -12.00 4.51
CA TYR A 177 -10.98 -13.14 3.64
C TYR A 177 -10.57 -12.66 2.26
N LEU A 178 -9.48 -13.21 1.76
CA LEU A 178 -9.06 -13.09 0.36
C LEU A 178 -9.68 -14.26 -0.41
N GLN A 179 -10.46 -13.98 -1.44
CA GLN A 179 -10.84 -14.97 -2.42
C GLN A 179 -10.08 -14.74 -3.71
N SER A 180 -9.30 -15.72 -4.09
CA SER A 180 -8.55 -15.79 -5.34
C SER A 180 -9.47 -16.04 -6.55
#